data_280cac4ebd55470c5e4f220c38e2573c
#
_entry.id   280cac4ebd55470c5e4f220c38e2573c
#
_cell.length_a   1.000
_cell.length_b   1.000
_cell.length_c   1.000
_cell.angle_alpha   90.00
_cell.angle_beta   90.00
_cell.angle_gamma   90.00
#
_symmetry.space_group_name_H-M   'P 1'
#
loop_
_entity.id
_entity.type
_entity.pdbx_description
1 polymer ?
#
loop_
_entity_poly.entity_id
_entity_poly.type
_entity_poly.pdbx_seq_one_letter_code
_entity_poly.pdbx_strand_id
1 'polypeptide(L)'
;MFETLMMKTCIILAGSLLVAFIGSQISAMLGTKAIQSGNVDTFSRSIWIAMIVNIIAFLLLIFFKSNILLSFVFMFFFTLASGFTLGIYTFSAPGVVQKAVIITALTTLITGMVANYPGMDFAWMGKFLFIGLGVLIIISIIGLFVKMGSAKQRLISAAGVLIFTGYLLYDFNNLAKLKNVAEANNWQTALDFAVNIYLDIVNLLIDLINLISSSNN
;
A
#
# COMPACT_ATOMS: atom_id res chain seq x y z
N MET A 1 -30.98 -3.38 -1.24
CA MET A 1 -30.00 -2.62 -2.02
C MET A 1 -28.91 -3.59 -2.42
N PHE A 2 -28.78 -3.92 -3.70
CA PHE A 2 -27.79 -4.92 -4.12
C PHE A 2 -26.41 -4.28 -4.06
N GLU A 3 -25.55 -4.77 -3.15
CA GLU A 3 -24.16 -4.34 -3.03
C GLU A 3 -23.39 -4.75 -4.29
N THR A 4 -22.83 -3.78 -4.97
CA THR A 4 -21.99 -4.04 -6.16
C THR A 4 -20.59 -4.49 -5.75
N LEU A 5 -19.87 -5.19 -6.64
CA LEU A 5 -18.47 -5.56 -6.43
C LEU A 5 -17.61 -4.34 -6.05
N MET A 6 -17.80 -3.23 -6.77
CA MET A 6 -17.11 -1.96 -6.50
C MET A 6 -17.36 -1.47 -5.07
N MET A 7 -18.63 -1.48 -4.61
CA MET A 7 -18.99 -1.05 -3.26
C MET A 7 -18.35 -1.92 -2.19
N LYS A 8 -18.38 -3.26 -2.35
CA LYS A 8 -17.73 -4.20 -1.43
C LYS A 8 -16.22 -3.95 -1.36
N THR A 9 -15.56 -3.79 -2.51
CA THR A 9 -14.13 -3.46 -2.59
C THR A 9 -13.81 -2.15 -1.88
N CYS A 10 -14.59 -1.10 -2.12
CA CYS A 10 -14.40 0.19 -1.45
C CYS A 10 -14.58 0.12 0.07
N ILE A 11 -15.55 -0.67 0.57
CA ILE A 11 -15.78 -0.87 2.01
C ILE A 11 -14.56 -1.55 2.64
N ILE A 12 -14.05 -2.63 2.05
CA ILE A 12 -12.86 -3.33 2.54
C ILE A 12 -11.64 -2.42 2.50
N LEU A 13 -11.44 -1.72 1.40
CA LEU A 13 -10.30 -0.79 1.23
C LEU A 13 -10.34 0.34 2.26
N ALA A 14 -11.50 0.98 2.44
CA ALA A 14 -11.66 2.04 3.44
C ALA A 14 -11.38 1.55 4.86
N GLY A 15 -11.92 0.36 5.23
CA GLY A 15 -11.63 -0.28 6.51
C GLY A 15 -10.14 -0.57 6.68
N SER A 16 -9.47 -1.08 5.65
CA SER A 16 -8.04 -1.38 5.64
C SER A 16 -7.17 -0.12 5.82
N LEU A 17 -7.51 0.97 5.14
CA LEU A 17 -6.82 2.25 5.29
C LEU A 17 -7.02 2.85 6.69
N LEU A 18 -8.21 2.71 7.28
CA LEU A 18 -8.47 3.13 8.66
C LEU A 18 -7.63 2.32 9.67
N VAL A 19 -7.56 1.00 9.52
CA VAL A 19 -6.73 0.14 10.36
C VAL A 19 -5.25 0.50 10.23
N ALA A 20 -4.76 0.74 9.02
CA ALA A 20 -3.40 1.18 8.78
C ALA A 20 -3.13 2.56 9.42
N PHE A 21 -4.07 3.49 9.32
CA PHE A 21 -3.97 4.80 9.98
C PHE A 21 -3.85 4.63 11.50
N ILE A 22 -4.69 3.79 12.13
CA ILE A 22 -4.60 3.51 13.57
C ILE A 22 -3.22 2.93 13.91
N GLY A 23 -2.74 1.94 13.15
CA GLY A 23 -1.41 1.37 13.32
C GLY A 23 -0.30 2.43 13.26
N SER A 24 -0.38 3.37 12.31
CA SER A 24 0.60 4.44 12.17
C SER A 24 0.59 5.42 13.34
N GLN A 25 -0.59 5.77 13.89
CA GLN A 25 -0.70 6.63 15.08
C GLN A 25 -0.14 5.95 16.32
N ILE A 26 -0.44 4.66 16.52
CA ILE A 26 0.13 3.88 17.65
C ILE A 26 1.67 3.89 17.55
N SER A 27 2.22 3.61 16.40
CA SER A 27 3.67 3.61 16.18
C SER A 27 4.29 4.99 16.40
N ALA A 28 3.67 6.06 15.92
CA ALA A 28 4.14 7.43 16.12
C ALA A 28 4.14 7.82 17.61
N MET A 29 3.10 7.45 18.36
CA MET A 29 3.02 7.68 19.80
C MET A 29 4.12 6.91 20.56
N LEU A 30 4.35 5.64 20.22
CA LEU A 30 5.38 4.81 20.83
C LEU A 30 6.79 5.33 20.50
N GLY A 31 7.02 5.77 19.26
CA GLY A 31 8.28 6.38 18.82
C GLY A 31 8.60 7.66 19.61
N THR A 32 7.62 8.54 19.78
CA THR A 32 7.78 9.77 20.57
C THR A 32 8.13 9.44 22.03
N LYS A 33 7.42 8.49 22.65
CA LYS A 33 7.70 8.05 24.03
C LYS A 33 9.08 7.40 24.14
N ALA A 34 9.48 6.61 23.18
CA ALA A 34 10.78 5.94 23.17
C ALA A 34 11.95 6.92 23.16
N ILE A 35 11.86 8.02 22.40
CA ILE A 35 12.87 9.08 22.41
C ILE A 35 12.89 9.77 23.78
N GLN A 36 11.73 10.12 24.34
CA GLN A 36 11.64 10.81 25.63
C GLN A 36 12.19 9.98 26.79
N SER A 37 12.03 8.66 26.74
CA SER A 37 12.49 7.72 27.79
C SER A 37 13.86 7.11 27.51
N GLY A 38 14.51 7.39 26.39
CA GLY A 38 15.78 6.78 26.00
C GLY A 38 15.68 5.31 25.53
N ASN A 39 14.46 4.75 25.39
CA ASN A 39 14.21 3.34 25.03
C ASN A 39 14.08 3.11 23.51
N VAL A 40 14.95 3.71 22.72
CA VAL A 40 14.90 3.65 21.24
C VAL A 40 15.08 2.21 20.73
N ASP A 41 15.89 1.40 21.40
CA ASP A 41 16.14 0.00 21.02
C ASP A 41 14.85 -0.85 21.09
N THR A 42 14.03 -0.64 22.13
CA THR A 42 12.77 -1.35 22.29
C THR A 42 11.79 -0.97 21.18
N PHE A 43 11.72 0.31 20.81
CA PHE A 43 10.90 0.76 19.70
C PHE A 43 11.40 0.19 18.36
N SER A 44 12.71 0.20 18.11
CA SER A 44 13.29 -0.41 16.91
C SER A 44 12.94 -1.89 16.80
N ARG A 45 13.02 -2.66 17.90
CA ARG A 45 12.58 -4.07 17.90
C ARG A 45 11.10 -4.22 17.55
N SER A 46 10.22 -3.34 18.05
CA SER A 46 8.79 -3.39 17.72
C SER A 46 8.51 -3.17 16.23
N ILE A 47 9.29 -2.31 15.55
CA ILE A 47 9.20 -2.12 14.11
C ILE A 47 9.63 -3.38 13.37
N TRP A 48 10.73 -4.03 13.77
CA TRP A 48 11.14 -5.30 13.17
C TRP A 48 10.09 -6.40 13.33
N ILE A 49 9.48 -6.50 14.51
CA ILE A 49 8.38 -7.45 14.76
C ILE A 49 7.20 -7.13 13.84
N ALA A 50 6.81 -5.86 13.72
CA ALA A 50 5.72 -5.46 12.82
C ALA A 50 6.01 -5.79 11.35
N MET A 51 7.25 -5.62 10.88
CA MET A 51 7.66 -6.02 9.53
C MET A 51 7.53 -7.54 9.31
N ILE A 52 7.94 -8.34 10.29
CA ILE A 52 7.80 -9.82 10.22
C ILE A 52 6.32 -10.20 10.21
N VAL A 53 5.50 -9.62 11.09
CA VAL A 53 4.06 -9.85 11.14
C VAL A 53 3.40 -9.46 9.82
N ASN A 54 3.81 -8.34 9.22
CA ASN A 54 3.32 -7.88 7.92
C ASN A 54 3.56 -8.93 6.83
N ILE A 55 4.79 -9.44 6.71
CA ILE A 55 5.15 -10.47 5.73
C ILE A 55 4.35 -11.75 5.97
N ILE A 56 4.30 -12.23 7.22
CA ILE A 56 3.57 -13.46 7.57
C ILE A 56 2.08 -13.30 7.27
N ALA A 57 1.46 -12.19 7.70
CA ALA A 57 0.04 -11.94 7.47
C ALA A 57 -0.30 -11.87 5.98
N PHE A 58 0.58 -11.25 5.16
CA PHE A 58 0.43 -11.21 3.70
C PHE A 58 0.52 -12.62 3.08
N LEU A 59 1.50 -13.43 3.48
CA LEU A 59 1.63 -14.81 3.00
C LEU A 59 0.40 -15.64 3.38
N LEU A 60 -0.06 -15.54 4.64
CA LEU A 60 -1.26 -16.25 5.10
C LEU A 60 -2.51 -15.80 4.34
N LEU A 61 -2.62 -14.52 4.00
CA LEU A 61 -3.71 -13.98 3.19
C LEU A 61 -3.73 -14.62 1.78
N ILE A 62 -2.57 -14.83 1.16
CA ILE A 62 -2.44 -15.51 -0.13
C ILE A 62 -2.79 -17.00 0.00
N PHE A 63 -2.29 -17.70 1.03
CA PHE A 63 -2.51 -19.14 1.20
C PHE A 63 -3.95 -19.48 1.58
N PHE A 64 -4.60 -18.66 2.38
CA PHE A 64 -5.96 -18.87 2.88
C PHE A 64 -7.04 -18.08 2.13
N LYS A 65 -6.73 -17.59 0.94
CA LYS A 65 -7.64 -16.76 0.14
C LYS A 65 -9.00 -17.41 -0.15
N SER A 66 -9.11 -18.74 -0.12
CA SER A 66 -10.38 -19.44 -0.30
C SER A 66 -11.29 -19.43 0.93
N ASN A 67 -10.77 -19.05 2.10
CA ASN A 67 -11.55 -18.93 3.34
C ASN A 67 -11.72 -17.44 3.68
N ILE A 68 -12.91 -16.91 3.39
CA ILE A 68 -13.20 -15.48 3.53
C ILE A 68 -12.97 -14.96 4.95
N LEU A 69 -13.33 -15.71 5.98
CA LEU A 69 -13.16 -15.30 7.39
C LEU A 69 -11.68 -15.15 7.74
N LEU A 70 -10.87 -16.17 7.40
CA LEU A 70 -9.42 -16.11 7.64
C LEU A 70 -8.76 -14.98 6.81
N SER A 71 -9.21 -14.78 5.58
CA SER A 71 -8.72 -13.69 4.74
C SER A 71 -8.97 -12.32 5.37
N PHE A 72 -10.14 -12.07 5.95
CA PHE A 72 -10.40 -10.82 6.67
C PHE A 72 -9.52 -10.67 7.93
N VAL A 73 -9.31 -11.75 8.69
CA VAL A 73 -8.44 -11.74 9.86
C VAL A 73 -7.00 -11.41 9.45
N PHE A 74 -6.48 -12.06 8.41
CA PHE A 74 -5.11 -11.79 7.95
C PHE A 74 -4.98 -10.41 7.29
N MET A 75 -6.02 -9.93 6.58
CA MET A 75 -6.05 -8.58 6.06
C MET A 75 -5.97 -7.53 7.18
N PHE A 76 -6.69 -7.75 8.29
CA PHE A 76 -6.62 -6.87 9.45
C PHE A 76 -5.19 -6.80 10.03
N PHE A 77 -4.54 -7.94 10.28
CA PHE A 77 -3.17 -7.96 10.80
C PHE A 77 -2.16 -7.39 9.80
N PHE A 78 -2.34 -7.68 8.52
CA PHE A 78 -1.51 -7.14 7.46
C PHE A 78 -1.57 -5.60 7.41
N THR A 79 -2.77 -5.04 7.39
CA THR A 79 -2.95 -3.58 7.31
C THR A 79 -2.54 -2.86 8.59
N LEU A 80 -2.79 -3.47 9.76
CA LEU A 80 -2.33 -2.92 11.05
C LEU A 80 -0.80 -2.87 11.12
N ALA A 81 -0.13 -3.96 10.75
CA ALA A 81 1.32 -4.04 10.75
C ALA A 81 1.95 -3.12 9.68
N SER A 82 1.35 -3.00 8.49
CA SER A 82 1.76 -2.02 7.47
C SER A 82 1.69 -0.60 8.01
N GLY A 83 0.57 -0.24 8.62
CA GLY A 83 0.39 1.08 9.23
C GLY A 83 1.41 1.33 10.34
N PHE A 84 1.65 0.33 11.20
CA PHE A 84 2.63 0.46 12.27
C PHE A 84 4.04 0.72 11.74
N THR A 85 4.47 0.05 10.67
CA THR A 85 5.76 0.32 10.03
C THR A 85 5.82 1.71 9.39
N LEU A 86 4.73 2.18 8.79
CA LEU A 86 4.61 3.53 8.24
C LEU A 86 4.65 4.63 9.32
N GLY A 87 4.30 4.31 10.55
CA GLY A 87 4.32 5.25 11.67
C GLY A 87 5.71 5.82 11.97
N ILE A 88 6.77 5.16 11.57
CA ILE A 88 8.16 5.69 11.61
C ILE A 88 8.25 7.02 10.84
N TYR A 89 7.67 7.08 9.64
CA TYR A 89 7.68 8.31 8.82
C TYR A 89 6.77 9.38 9.41
N THR A 90 5.61 8.97 9.95
CA THR A 90 4.66 9.89 10.62
C THR A 90 5.31 10.60 11.80
N PHE A 91 6.15 9.89 12.53
CA PHE A 91 6.89 10.40 13.67
C PHE A 91 8.13 11.22 13.26
N SER A 92 8.94 10.74 12.30
CA SER A 92 10.21 11.37 11.92
C SER A 92 10.08 12.54 10.95
N ALA A 93 9.06 12.53 10.08
CA ALA A 93 8.87 13.54 9.04
C ALA A 93 7.37 13.84 8.78
N PRO A 94 6.61 14.34 9.78
CA PRO A 94 5.15 14.48 9.68
C PRO A 94 4.71 15.37 8.53
N GLY A 95 5.43 16.45 8.23
CA GLY A 95 5.10 17.36 7.12
C GLY A 95 5.30 16.71 5.74
N VAL A 96 6.25 15.80 5.60
CA VAL A 96 6.45 15.03 4.37
C VAL A 96 5.33 14.02 4.20
N VAL A 97 4.98 13.30 5.27
CA VAL A 97 3.90 12.32 5.26
C VAL A 97 2.57 12.97 4.90
N GLN A 98 2.25 14.12 5.47
CA GLN A 98 1.02 14.85 5.16
C GLN A 98 0.91 15.17 3.67
N LYS A 99 1.98 15.70 3.04
CA LYS A 99 2.03 15.99 1.60
C LYS A 99 1.86 14.71 0.78
N ALA A 100 2.59 13.65 1.12
CA ALA A 100 2.54 12.37 0.43
C ALA A 100 1.14 11.75 0.50
N VAL A 101 0.46 11.78 1.65
CA VAL A 101 -0.92 11.29 1.82
C VAL A 101 -1.89 12.04 0.92
N ILE A 102 -1.80 13.37 0.85
CA ILE A 102 -2.66 14.18 -0.02
C ILE A 102 -2.46 13.80 -1.49
N ILE A 103 -1.19 13.70 -1.93
CA ILE A 103 -0.87 13.33 -3.31
C ILE A 103 -1.36 11.91 -3.62
N THR A 104 -1.11 10.95 -2.73
CA THR A 104 -1.59 9.56 -2.87
C THR A 104 -3.10 9.50 -3.00
N ALA A 105 -3.83 10.20 -2.12
CA ALA A 105 -5.29 10.23 -2.15
C ALA A 105 -5.82 10.83 -3.47
N LEU A 106 -5.26 11.95 -3.92
CA LEU A 106 -5.63 12.57 -5.20
C LEU A 106 -5.31 11.65 -6.39
N THR A 107 -4.14 11.02 -6.40
CA THR A 107 -3.75 10.06 -7.45
C THR A 107 -4.72 8.88 -7.47
N THR A 108 -5.06 8.31 -6.31
CA THR A 108 -6.00 7.19 -6.21
C THR A 108 -7.40 7.57 -6.73
N LEU A 109 -7.89 8.76 -6.38
CA LEU A 109 -9.18 9.25 -6.87
C LEU A 109 -9.17 9.48 -8.38
N ILE A 110 -8.14 10.14 -8.91
CA ILE A 110 -8.02 10.43 -10.35
C ILE A 110 -7.90 9.13 -11.15
N THR A 111 -7.04 8.21 -10.72
CA THR A 111 -6.87 6.91 -11.40
C THR A 111 -8.15 6.09 -11.35
N GLY A 112 -8.87 6.08 -10.22
CA GLY A 112 -10.18 5.43 -10.10
C GLY A 112 -11.22 6.02 -11.05
N MET A 113 -11.28 7.35 -11.21
CA MET A 113 -12.20 8.01 -12.16
C MET A 113 -11.83 7.68 -13.61
N VAL A 114 -10.55 7.80 -13.97
CA VAL A 114 -10.07 7.52 -15.33
C VAL A 114 -10.28 6.05 -15.70
N ALA A 115 -10.00 5.13 -14.79
CA ALA A 115 -10.15 3.70 -14.99
C ALA A 115 -11.61 3.25 -15.22
N ASN A 116 -12.58 4.00 -14.67
CA ASN A 116 -14.01 3.75 -14.85
C ASN A 116 -14.61 4.46 -16.09
N TYR A 117 -13.82 5.26 -16.81
CA TYR A 117 -14.35 5.95 -17.99
C TYR A 117 -14.69 4.95 -19.10
N PRO A 118 -15.88 5.04 -19.72
CA PRO A 118 -16.32 4.11 -20.76
C PRO A 118 -15.34 4.07 -21.94
N GLY A 119 -15.01 2.85 -22.41
CA GLY A 119 -14.11 2.64 -23.54
C GLY A 119 -12.62 2.62 -23.22
N MET A 120 -12.23 2.91 -21.97
CA MET A 120 -10.83 2.77 -21.55
C MET A 120 -10.48 1.31 -21.25
N ASP A 121 -9.37 0.86 -21.80
CA ASP A 121 -8.80 -0.48 -21.52
C ASP A 121 -7.30 -0.37 -21.22
N PHE A 122 -6.94 -0.67 -19.97
CA PHE A 122 -5.57 -0.64 -19.50
C PHE A 122 -4.95 -2.05 -19.34
N ALA A 123 -5.60 -3.11 -19.85
CA ALA A 123 -5.10 -4.48 -19.73
C ALA A 123 -3.70 -4.68 -20.33
N TRP A 124 -3.36 -3.93 -21.40
CA TRP A 124 -2.04 -3.98 -22.03
C TRP A 124 -0.90 -3.56 -21.08
N MET A 125 -1.19 -2.73 -20.07
CA MET A 125 -0.17 -2.27 -19.10
C MET A 125 0.30 -3.39 -18.19
N GLY A 126 -0.51 -4.43 -17.91
CA GLY A 126 -0.22 -5.43 -16.88
C GLY A 126 1.15 -6.10 -17.03
N LYS A 127 1.56 -6.44 -18.26
CA LYS A 127 2.88 -7.04 -18.51
C LYS A 127 4.04 -6.10 -18.19
N PHE A 128 3.92 -4.83 -18.56
CA PHE A 128 4.96 -3.81 -18.32
C PHE A 128 5.06 -3.49 -16.83
N LEU A 129 3.92 -3.36 -16.15
CA LEU A 129 3.86 -3.12 -14.72
C LEU A 129 4.46 -4.29 -13.94
N PHE A 130 4.17 -5.53 -14.34
CA PHE A 130 4.75 -6.73 -13.71
C PHE A 130 6.28 -6.77 -13.83
N ILE A 131 6.82 -6.47 -15.01
CA ILE A 131 8.27 -6.37 -15.21
C ILE A 131 8.85 -5.22 -14.37
N GLY A 132 8.22 -4.05 -14.40
CA GLY A 132 8.64 -2.88 -13.63
C GLY A 132 8.67 -3.15 -12.13
N LEU A 133 7.63 -3.80 -11.59
CA LEU A 133 7.58 -4.22 -10.19
C LEU A 133 8.70 -5.21 -9.85
N GLY A 134 8.94 -6.20 -10.72
CA GLY A 134 10.05 -7.15 -10.54
C GLY A 134 11.41 -6.45 -10.46
N VAL A 135 11.65 -5.47 -11.33
CA VAL A 135 12.88 -4.66 -11.29
C VAL A 135 12.97 -3.86 -10.00
N LEU A 136 11.87 -3.20 -9.56
CA LEU A 136 11.85 -2.47 -8.29
C LEU A 136 12.16 -3.37 -7.09
N ILE A 137 11.59 -4.56 -7.05
CA ILE A 137 11.84 -5.54 -5.96
C ILE A 137 13.33 -5.93 -5.95
N ILE A 138 13.92 -6.26 -7.10
CA ILE A 138 15.34 -6.63 -7.19
C ILE A 138 16.22 -5.46 -6.71
N ILE A 139 15.94 -4.24 -7.16
CA ILE A 139 16.69 -3.05 -6.74
C ILE A 139 16.54 -2.82 -5.23
N SER A 140 15.35 -3.00 -4.67
CA SER A 140 15.08 -2.86 -3.24
C SER A 140 15.87 -3.89 -2.42
N ILE A 141 15.93 -5.15 -2.88
CA ILE A 141 16.74 -6.20 -2.23
C ILE A 141 18.24 -5.84 -2.28
N ILE A 142 18.75 -5.38 -3.42
CA ILE A 142 20.14 -4.92 -3.53
C ILE A 142 20.40 -3.75 -2.58
N GLY A 143 19.43 -2.83 -2.44
CA GLY A 143 19.49 -1.69 -1.53
C GLY A 143 19.62 -2.04 -0.04
N LEU A 144 19.23 -3.26 0.36
CA LEU A 144 19.47 -3.74 1.74
C LEU A 144 20.95 -4.00 2.03
N PHE A 145 21.72 -4.33 1.01
CA PHE A 145 23.15 -4.69 1.15
C PHE A 145 24.09 -3.58 0.68
N VAL A 146 23.62 -2.69 -0.19
CA VAL A 146 24.43 -1.63 -0.80
C VAL A 146 23.83 -0.27 -0.50
N LYS A 147 24.55 0.58 0.19
CA LYS A 147 24.12 1.97 0.42
C LYS A 147 24.00 2.71 -0.91
N MET A 148 22.78 3.11 -1.24
CA MET A 148 22.51 3.90 -2.44
C MET A 148 22.61 5.39 -2.13
N GLY A 149 23.28 6.16 -3.00
CA GLY A 149 23.30 7.61 -2.88
C GLY A 149 21.90 8.21 -3.11
N SER A 150 21.67 9.41 -2.56
CA SER A 150 20.38 10.11 -2.60
C SER A 150 19.79 10.27 -4.00
N ALA A 151 20.63 10.55 -5.01
CA ALA A 151 20.20 10.67 -6.40
C ALA A 151 19.62 9.35 -6.97
N LYS A 152 20.24 8.20 -6.67
CA LYS A 152 19.74 6.89 -7.08
C LYS A 152 18.43 6.55 -6.38
N GLN A 153 18.34 6.80 -5.08
CA GLN A 153 17.13 6.59 -4.32
C GLN A 153 15.96 7.43 -4.86
N ARG A 154 16.20 8.68 -5.19
CA ARG A 154 15.22 9.57 -5.81
C ARG A 154 14.69 9.01 -7.15
N LEU A 155 15.60 8.50 -8.00
CA LEU A 155 15.22 7.92 -9.29
C LEU A 155 14.38 6.65 -9.11
N ILE A 156 14.73 5.77 -8.15
CA ILE A 156 13.99 4.55 -7.83
C ILE A 156 12.59 4.91 -7.34
N SER A 157 12.47 5.86 -6.41
CA SER A 157 11.17 6.29 -5.89
C SER A 157 10.32 6.96 -6.98
N ALA A 158 10.91 7.74 -7.88
CA ALA A 158 10.19 8.31 -9.02
C ALA A 158 9.66 7.21 -9.97
N ALA A 159 10.45 6.18 -10.22
CA ALA A 159 10.03 5.01 -10.99
C ALA A 159 8.90 4.26 -10.29
N GLY A 160 8.98 4.08 -8.97
CA GLY A 160 7.94 3.47 -8.16
C GLY A 160 6.63 4.25 -8.19
N VAL A 161 6.67 5.56 -8.07
CA VAL A 161 5.48 6.42 -8.22
C VAL A 161 4.78 6.18 -9.56
N LEU A 162 5.53 6.08 -10.66
CA LEU A 162 4.96 5.80 -11.98
C LEU A 162 4.35 4.39 -12.06
N ILE A 163 5.06 3.39 -11.55
CA ILE A 163 4.64 1.99 -11.59
C ILE A 163 3.36 1.79 -10.74
N PHE A 164 3.32 2.29 -9.49
CA PHE A 164 2.15 2.10 -8.63
C PHE A 164 0.96 2.96 -9.06
N THR A 165 1.18 4.14 -9.65
CA THR A 165 0.11 4.89 -10.33
C THR A 165 -0.47 4.09 -11.51
N GLY A 166 0.39 3.41 -12.28
CA GLY A 166 -0.02 2.52 -13.35
C GLY A 166 -0.81 1.31 -12.85
N TYR A 167 -0.39 0.70 -11.73
CA TYR A 167 -1.13 -0.40 -11.10
C TYR A 167 -2.50 0.06 -10.59
N LEU A 168 -2.62 1.23 -9.98
CA LEU A 168 -3.92 1.78 -9.59
C LEU A 168 -4.87 1.92 -10.80
N LEU A 169 -4.38 2.43 -11.94
CA LEU A 169 -5.17 2.50 -13.18
C LEU A 169 -5.59 1.10 -13.64
N TYR A 170 -4.66 0.16 -13.66
CA TYR A 170 -4.88 -1.22 -14.11
C TYR A 170 -5.90 -1.94 -13.22
N ASP A 171 -5.74 -1.88 -11.90
CA ASP A 171 -6.58 -2.62 -10.95
C ASP A 171 -7.99 -2.03 -10.85
N PHE A 172 -8.14 -0.69 -10.84
CA PHE A 172 -9.45 -0.07 -10.94
C PHE A 172 -10.15 -0.35 -12.27
N ASN A 173 -9.41 -0.46 -13.38
CA ASN A 173 -9.98 -0.82 -14.68
C ASN A 173 -10.45 -2.28 -14.72
N ASN A 174 -9.67 -3.21 -14.15
CA ASN A 174 -10.09 -4.59 -14.01
C ASN A 174 -11.32 -4.74 -13.11
N LEU A 175 -11.37 -4.02 -12.00
CA LEU A 175 -12.54 -3.97 -11.12
C LEU A 175 -13.77 -3.41 -11.86
N ALA A 176 -13.59 -2.34 -12.65
CA ALA A 176 -14.66 -1.74 -13.44
C ALA A 176 -15.23 -2.68 -14.52
N LYS A 177 -14.37 -3.50 -15.14
CA LYS A 177 -14.80 -4.52 -16.12
C LYS A 177 -15.67 -5.62 -15.51
N LEU A 178 -15.41 -5.97 -14.26
CA LEU A 178 -16.13 -7.03 -13.54
C LEU A 178 -17.39 -6.54 -12.82
N LYS A 179 -17.67 -5.24 -12.77
CA LYS A 179 -18.79 -4.68 -12.00
C LYS A 179 -20.17 -5.23 -12.37
N ASN A 180 -20.35 -5.68 -13.63
CA ASN A 180 -21.61 -6.23 -14.16
C ASN A 180 -21.58 -7.76 -14.31
N VAL A 181 -20.51 -8.43 -13.87
CA VAL A 181 -20.38 -9.90 -13.92
C VAL A 181 -20.92 -10.47 -12.61
N ALA A 182 -22.06 -11.17 -12.68
CA ALA A 182 -22.76 -11.65 -11.49
C ALA A 182 -21.92 -12.59 -10.63
N GLU A 183 -21.16 -13.50 -11.26
CA GLU A 183 -20.30 -14.48 -10.59
C GLU A 183 -19.13 -13.79 -9.84
N ALA A 184 -18.68 -12.64 -10.33
CA ALA A 184 -17.61 -11.86 -9.69
C ALA A 184 -18.10 -11.05 -8.49
N ASN A 185 -19.42 -10.81 -8.35
CA ASN A 185 -19.97 -9.99 -7.27
C ASN A 185 -20.06 -10.72 -5.93
N ASN A 186 -18.92 -11.15 -5.41
CA ASN A 186 -18.79 -11.81 -4.11
C ASN A 186 -17.72 -11.13 -3.25
N TRP A 187 -17.72 -11.41 -1.93
CA TRP A 187 -16.80 -10.80 -0.98
C TRP A 187 -15.35 -11.25 -1.18
N GLN A 188 -15.11 -12.46 -1.72
CA GLN A 188 -13.77 -12.96 -1.97
C GLN A 188 -13.10 -12.15 -3.10
N THR A 189 -13.79 -11.99 -4.23
CA THR A 189 -13.30 -11.17 -5.34
C THR A 189 -13.09 -9.70 -4.91
N ALA A 190 -14.02 -9.17 -4.11
CA ALA A 190 -13.88 -7.82 -3.57
C ALA A 190 -12.65 -7.66 -2.67
N LEU A 191 -12.35 -8.67 -1.84
CA LEU A 191 -11.17 -8.68 -0.99
C LEU A 191 -9.88 -8.74 -1.83
N ASP A 192 -9.83 -9.59 -2.87
CA ASP A 192 -8.66 -9.69 -3.76
C ASP A 192 -8.35 -8.34 -4.41
N PHE A 193 -9.36 -7.62 -4.93
CA PHE A 193 -9.17 -6.27 -5.45
C PHE A 193 -8.77 -5.27 -4.37
N ALA A 194 -9.38 -5.34 -3.19
CA ALA A 194 -9.04 -4.43 -2.10
C ALA A 194 -7.59 -4.61 -1.63
N VAL A 195 -7.08 -5.84 -1.58
CA VAL A 195 -5.67 -6.14 -1.26
C VAL A 195 -4.73 -5.53 -2.29
N ASN A 196 -4.99 -5.74 -3.59
CA ASN A 196 -4.14 -5.22 -4.65
C ASN A 196 -4.10 -3.68 -4.62
N ILE A 197 -5.27 -3.04 -4.61
CA ILE A 197 -5.37 -1.57 -4.57
C ILE A 197 -4.75 -1.01 -3.28
N TYR A 198 -4.90 -1.70 -2.13
CA TYR A 198 -4.26 -1.30 -0.88
C TYR A 198 -2.73 -1.34 -0.99
N LEU A 199 -2.17 -2.41 -1.57
CA LEU A 199 -0.73 -2.51 -1.82
C LEU A 199 -0.22 -1.39 -2.71
N ASP A 200 -0.93 -1.07 -3.78
CA ASP A 200 -0.57 0.02 -4.68
C ASP A 200 -0.57 1.37 -3.96
N ILE A 201 -1.61 1.65 -3.17
CA ILE A 201 -1.72 2.88 -2.37
C ILE A 201 -0.57 3.00 -1.38
N VAL A 202 -0.25 1.93 -0.64
CA VAL A 202 0.81 1.95 0.38
C VAL A 202 2.18 2.11 -0.26
N ASN A 203 2.47 1.40 -1.34
CA ASN A 203 3.74 1.51 -2.05
C ASN A 203 3.91 2.89 -2.70
N LEU A 204 2.85 3.42 -3.33
CA LEU A 204 2.83 4.79 -3.85
C LEU A 204 3.11 5.82 -2.74
N LEU A 205 2.50 5.64 -1.57
CA LEU A 205 2.72 6.52 -0.42
C LEU A 205 4.19 6.48 0.04
N ILE A 206 4.78 5.28 0.17
CA ILE A 206 6.18 5.11 0.56
C ILE A 206 7.12 5.79 -0.45
N ASP A 207 6.87 5.58 -1.74
CA ASP A 207 7.69 6.17 -2.80
C ASP A 207 7.58 7.69 -2.83
N LEU A 208 6.38 8.24 -2.61
CA LEU A 208 6.19 9.69 -2.49
C LEU A 208 6.89 10.27 -1.25
N ILE A 209 6.83 9.58 -0.11
CA ILE A 209 7.57 9.99 1.10
C ILE A 209 9.06 10.04 0.79
N ASN A 210 9.62 8.99 0.19
CA ASN A 210 11.03 8.92 -0.15
C ASN A 210 11.43 9.98 -1.18
N LEU A 211 10.60 10.22 -2.20
CA LEU A 211 10.85 11.22 -3.23
C LEU A 211 10.86 12.65 -2.67
N ILE A 212 9.87 12.99 -1.82
CA ILE A 212 9.78 14.31 -1.19
C ILE A 212 10.92 14.51 -0.18
N SER A 213 11.24 13.49 0.64
CA SER A 213 12.35 13.56 1.59
C SER A 213 13.68 13.78 0.91
N SER A 214 13.93 13.09 -0.21
CA SER A 214 15.19 13.22 -0.96
C SER A 214 15.34 14.52 -1.74
N SER A 215 14.25 15.29 -1.93
CA SER A 215 14.31 16.59 -2.58
C SER A 215 14.59 17.75 -1.63
N ASN A 216 14.50 17.51 -0.32
CA ASN A 216 14.74 18.49 0.74
C ASN A 216 16.19 18.43 1.31
N ASN A 217 17.00 17.48 0.82
CA ASN A 217 18.42 17.31 1.12
C ASN A 217 19.27 17.67 -0.12
#